data_3003724535be90ef24b6f281b78b5c10
#
_entry.id   3003724535be90ef24b6f281b78b5c10
#
_cell.length_a   1.000
_cell.length_b   1.000
_cell.length_c   1.000
_cell.angle_alpha   90.00
_cell.angle_beta   90.00
_cell.angle_gamma   90.00
#
_symmetry.space_group_name_H-M   'P 1'
#
loop_
_entity.id
_entity.type
_entity.pdbx_description
1 polymer ?
#
loop_
_entity_poly.entity_id
_entity_poly.type
_entity_poly.pdbx_seq_one_letter_code
_entity_poly.pdbx_strand_id
1 'polypeptide(L)'
;ARHTISEASVQTLKQADKELKISAYAREDSDLRLLINRFVGKFQKVKPDISLRFVNPDAAPDEVRNLGINVNGELILRYDGRIEHVKSNNEQEFINALQRLLRNTERWLAFLDGHGERNPQGKANHDLGEWVDQLSYRGFKYRLINLVETNIIPDNTSVFIIASPLVALLPGELELVGKFLEKGGNLLWLV
;
A
#
# COMPACT_ATOMS: atom_id res chain seq x y z
N ALA A 1 0.41 24.09 -27.01
CA ALA A 1 0.34 23.32 -25.78
C ALA A 1 0.97 21.94 -26.02
N ARG A 2 2.05 21.58 -25.33
CA ARG A 2 2.72 20.29 -25.49
C ARG A 2 1.83 19.18 -24.95
N HIS A 3 1.32 18.32 -25.84
CA HIS A 3 0.55 17.12 -25.52
C HIS A 3 1.42 15.92 -25.14
N THR A 4 2.72 16.12 -24.89
CA THR A 4 3.72 15.09 -24.61
C THR A 4 4.27 15.25 -23.20
N ILE A 5 4.53 14.11 -22.55
CA ILE A 5 5.26 14.06 -21.28
C ILE A 5 6.77 14.23 -21.51
N SER A 6 7.51 14.53 -20.46
CA SER A 6 8.96 14.72 -20.51
C SER A 6 9.70 13.41 -20.82
N GLU A 7 10.92 13.51 -21.34
CA GLU A 7 11.77 12.34 -21.61
C GLU A 7 12.06 11.55 -20.32
N ALA A 8 12.28 12.23 -19.19
CA ALA A 8 12.46 11.60 -17.90
C ALA A 8 11.24 10.77 -17.48
N SER A 9 10.03 11.29 -17.74
CA SER A 9 8.78 10.56 -17.49
C SER A 9 8.65 9.32 -18.38
N VAL A 10 9.03 9.42 -19.65
CA VAL A 10 9.06 8.29 -20.58
C VAL A 10 10.00 7.19 -20.06
N GLN A 11 11.20 7.55 -19.62
CA GLN A 11 12.16 6.58 -19.10
C GLN A 11 11.66 5.90 -17.82
N THR A 12 10.99 6.63 -16.92
CA THR A 12 10.38 6.04 -15.73
C THR A 12 9.26 5.06 -16.08
N LEU A 13 8.38 5.40 -17.02
CA LEU A 13 7.31 4.51 -17.47
C LEU A 13 7.84 3.22 -18.10
N LYS A 14 8.95 3.29 -18.85
CA LYS A 14 9.59 2.11 -19.45
C LYS A 14 10.18 1.14 -18.43
N GLN A 15 10.47 1.60 -17.22
CA GLN A 15 10.94 0.74 -16.12
C GLN A 15 9.78 -0.07 -15.48
N ALA A 16 8.53 0.36 -15.67
CA ALA A 16 7.36 -0.31 -15.16
C ALA A 16 6.97 -1.48 -16.08
N ASP A 17 7.43 -2.68 -15.75
CA ASP A 17 7.23 -3.90 -16.52
C ASP A 17 5.87 -4.57 -16.30
N LYS A 18 5.14 -4.17 -15.24
CA LYS A 18 3.81 -4.68 -14.91
C LYS A 18 2.73 -3.65 -15.20
N GLU A 19 1.47 -4.10 -15.20
CA GLU A 19 0.29 -3.26 -15.37
C GLU A 19 0.23 -2.19 -14.25
N LEU A 20 -0.08 -0.95 -14.65
CA LEU A 20 -0.40 0.15 -13.73
C LEU A 20 -1.90 0.39 -13.74
N LYS A 21 -2.57 0.15 -12.61
CA LYS A 21 -4.00 0.40 -12.45
C LYS A 21 -4.23 1.73 -11.76
N ILE A 22 -5.05 2.58 -12.36
CA ILE A 22 -5.40 3.89 -11.81
C ILE A 22 -6.89 3.92 -11.49
N SER A 23 -7.22 4.25 -10.24
CA SER A 23 -8.58 4.58 -9.81
C SER A 23 -8.65 6.07 -9.53
N ALA A 24 -9.50 6.79 -10.26
CA ALA A 24 -9.74 8.22 -10.09
C ALA A 24 -11.01 8.42 -9.25
N TYR A 25 -10.85 8.96 -8.05
CA TYR A 25 -11.97 9.26 -7.14
C TYR A 25 -12.52 10.64 -7.46
N ALA A 26 -13.37 10.69 -8.46
CA ALA A 26 -13.97 11.91 -8.97
C ALA A 26 -15.49 11.81 -8.99
N ARG A 27 -16.17 12.83 -8.46
CA ARG A 27 -17.61 12.95 -8.59
C ARG A 27 -18.02 12.93 -10.06
N GLU A 28 -19.30 12.77 -10.32
CA GLU A 28 -19.85 12.76 -11.68
C GLU A 28 -19.82 14.18 -12.27
N ASP A 29 -18.64 14.75 -12.37
CA ASP A 29 -18.31 16.01 -13.00
C ASP A 29 -17.60 15.71 -14.31
N SER A 30 -18.27 16.02 -15.42
CA SER A 30 -17.80 15.73 -16.77
C SER A 30 -16.48 16.43 -17.09
N ASP A 31 -16.30 17.67 -16.62
CA ASP A 31 -15.10 18.47 -16.92
C ASP A 31 -13.89 17.94 -16.16
N LEU A 32 -14.06 17.63 -14.87
CA LEU A 32 -12.98 17.04 -14.06
C LEU A 32 -12.57 15.67 -14.62
N ARG A 33 -13.54 14.80 -14.92
CA ARG A 33 -13.26 13.48 -15.49
C ARG A 33 -12.59 13.56 -16.85
N LEU A 34 -12.98 14.54 -17.69
CA LEU A 34 -12.35 14.79 -18.96
C LEU A 34 -10.89 15.26 -18.81
N LEU A 35 -10.62 16.14 -17.84
CA LEU A 35 -9.26 16.59 -17.52
C LEU A 35 -8.38 15.41 -17.05
N ILE A 36 -8.90 14.55 -16.18
CA ILE A 36 -8.21 13.35 -15.71
C ILE A 36 -7.94 12.40 -16.89
N ASN A 37 -8.94 12.14 -17.74
CA ASN A 37 -8.75 11.30 -18.94
C ASN A 37 -7.63 11.82 -19.85
N ARG A 38 -7.62 13.13 -20.11
CA ARG A 38 -6.59 13.76 -20.92
C ARG A 38 -5.21 13.67 -20.25
N PHE A 39 -5.16 13.86 -18.96
CA PHE A 39 -3.92 13.76 -18.18
C PHE A 39 -3.36 12.35 -18.23
N VAL A 40 -4.13 11.34 -17.83
CA VAL A 40 -3.71 9.93 -17.82
C VAL A 40 -3.43 9.44 -19.26
N GLY A 41 -4.21 9.89 -20.23
CA GLY A 41 -4.02 9.54 -21.65
C GLY A 41 -2.62 9.87 -22.21
N LYS A 42 -1.93 10.88 -21.65
CA LYS A 42 -0.54 11.17 -22.04
C LYS A 42 0.41 10.03 -21.68
N PHE A 43 0.22 9.42 -20.52
CA PHE A 43 1.03 8.29 -20.04
C PHE A 43 0.64 6.99 -20.75
N GLN A 44 -0.65 6.79 -21.03
CA GLN A 44 -1.15 5.62 -21.79
C GLN A 44 -0.59 5.53 -23.20
N LYS A 45 -0.23 6.67 -23.83
CA LYS A 45 0.45 6.67 -25.14
C LYS A 45 1.84 6.03 -25.09
N VAL A 46 2.51 6.09 -23.94
CA VAL A 46 3.85 5.51 -23.75
C VAL A 46 3.76 4.11 -23.16
N LYS A 47 2.80 3.90 -22.25
CA LYS A 47 2.56 2.62 -21.56
C LYS A 47 1.08 2.25 -21.73
N PRO A 48 0.72 1.50 -22.78
CA PRO A 48 -0.68 1.18 -23.11
C PRO A 48 -1.41 0.33 -22.06
N ASP A 49 -0.69 -0.41 -21.23
CA ASP A 49 -1.23 -1.22 -20.13
C ASP A 49 -1.49 -0.44 -18.84
N ILE A 50 -1.64 0.89 -18.96
CA ILE A 50 -2.23 1.70 -17.89
C ILE A 50 -3.74 1.64 -18.03
N SER A 51 -4.43 1.10 -17.01
CA SER A 51 -5.88 1.13 -16.91
C SER A 51 -6.35 2.31 -16.05
N LEU A 52 -7.49 2.92 -16.43
CA LEU A 52 -8.14 4.00 -15.68
C LEU A 52 -9.60 3.66 -15.45
N ARG A 53 -10.02 3.69 -14.20
CA ARG A 53 -11.43 3.65 -13.80
C ARG A 53 -11.80 4.87 -12.97
N PHE A 54 -13.04 5.31 -13.09
CA PHE A 54 -13.60 6.35 -12.24
C PHE A 54 -14.44 5.74 -11.12
N VAL A 55 -14.28 6.28 -9.92
CA VAL A 55 -15.09 5.95 -8.74
C VAL A 55 -15.74 7.24 -8.25
N ASN A 56 -17.07 7.23 -8.11
CA ASN A 56 -17.75 8.34 -7.44
C ASN A 56 -17.52 8.20 -5.92
N PRO A 57 -16.81 9.13 -5.27
CA PRO A 57 -16.52 9.03 -3.84
C PRO A 57 -17.78 9.04 -2.98
N ASP A 58 -18.85 9.68 -3.43
CA ASP A 58 -20.12 9.72 -2.70
C ASP A 58 -20.88 8.37 -2.73
N ALA A 59 -20.58 7.54 -3.73
CA ALA A 59 -21.14 6.18 -3.87
C ALA A 59 -20.27 5.09 -3.22
N ALA A 60 -19.04 5.41 -2.81
CA ALA A 60 -18.10 4.46 -2.22
C ALA A 60 -17.44 4.99 -0.93
N PRO A 61 -18.24 5.36 0.10
CA PRO A 61 -17.72 6.04 1.30
C PRO A 61 -16.74 5.17 2.11
N ASP A 62 -16.92 3.86 2.13
CA ASP A 62 -16.03 2.96 2.85
C ASP A 62 -14.67 2.84 2.15
N GLU A 63 -14.66 2.74 0.83
CA GLU A 63 -13.43 2.71 0.04
C GLU A 63 -12.65 4.02 0.19
N VAL A 64 -13.36 5.17 0.13
CA VAL A 64 -12.80 6.50 0.36
C VAL A 64 -12.14 6.62 1.73
N ARG A 65 -12.82 6.13 2.77
CA ARG A 65 -12.30 6.14 4.15
C ARG A 65 -11.09 5.24 4.29
N ASN A 66 -11.16 4.02 3.79
CA ASN A 66 -10.08 3.03 3.90
C ASN A 66 -8.81 3.48 3.18
N LEU A 67 -8.94 4.12 2.02
CA LEU A 67 -7.82 4.67 1.26
C LEU A 67 -7.37 6.04 1.75
N GLY A 68 -8.16 6.72 2.58
CA GLY A 68 -7.86 8.07 3.04
C GLY A 68 -7.95 9.11 1.91
N ILE A 69 -8.89 8.93 0.98
CA ILE A 69 -9.16 9.90 -0.09
C ILE A 69 -9.77 11.17 0.51
N ASN A 70 -9.20 12.31 0.18
CA ASN A 70 -9.65 13.59 0.71
C ASN A 70 -9.72 14.73 -0.32
N VAL A 71 -9.38 14.45 -1.56
CA VAL A 71 -9.42 15.40 -2.67
C VAL A 71 -10.31 14.85 -3.79
N ASN A 72 -11.26 15.67 -4.28
CA ASN A 72 -12.04 15.31 -5.47
C ASN A 72 -11.13 15.28 -6.70
N GLY A 73 -11.08 14.14 -7.39
CA GLY A 73 -10.17 13.90 -8.50
C GLY A 73 -8.83 13.27 -8.10
N GLU A 74 -8.68 12.83 -6.84
CA GLU A 74 -7.49 12.11 -6.38
C GLU A 74 -7.34 10.78 -7.12
N LEU A 75 -6.11 10.49 -7.56
CA LEU A 75 -5.77 9.24 -8.22
C LEU A 75 -5.10 8.30 -7.24
N ILE A 76 -5.51 7.05 -7.25
CA ILE A 76 -4.80 5.95 -6.61
C ILE A 76 -4.11 5.15 -7.71
N LEU A 77 -2.79 5.16 -7.69
CA LEU A 77 -1.95 4.33 -8.53
C LEU A 77 -1.68 3.01 -7.83
N ARG A 78 -1.96 1.90 -8.50
CA ARG A 78 -1.70 0.55 -7.99
C ARG A 78 -0.76 -0.17 -8.94
N TYR A 79 0.36 -0.61 -8.39
CA TYR A 79 1.41 -1.33 -9.13
C TYR A 79 1.97 -2.45 -8.25
N ASP A 80 1.92 -3.69 -8.75
CA ASP A 80 2.46 -4.85 -8.04
C ASP A 80 1.97 -4.97 -6.57
N GLY A 81 0.67 -4.75 -6.35
CA GLY A 81 0.02 -4.81 -5.04
C GLY A 81 0.28 -3.62 -4.10
N ARG A 82 1.07 -2.63 -4.52
CA ARG A 82 1.36 -1.40 -3.76
C ARG A 82 0.57 -0.23 -4.31
N ILE A 83 0.29 0.75 -3.48
CA ILE A 83 -0.46 1.95 -3.87
C ILE A 83 0.31 3.23 -3.56
N GLU A 84 0.04 4.25 -4.37
CA GLU A 84 0.46 5.63 -4.14
C GLU A 84 -0.68 6.59 -4.51
N HIS A 85 -0.71 7.73 -3.84
CA HIS A 85 -1.68 8.79 -4.07
C HIS A 85 -1.09 9.87 -4.98
N VAL A 86 -1.92 10.37 -5.91
CA VAL A 86 -1.64 11.56 -6.71
C VAL A 86 -2.84 12.49 -6.56
N LYS A 87 -2.63 13.65 -5.96
CA LYS A 87 -3.71 14.58 -5.56
C LYS A 87 -3.98 15.67 -6.58
N SER A 88 -3.11 15.81 -7.56
CA SER A 88 -3.27 16.80 -8.64
C SER A 88 -2.89 16.23 -10.01
N ASN A 89 -3.43 16.80 -11.08
CA ASN A 89 -3.08 16.42 -12.46
C ASN A 89 -1.72 17.02 -12.84
N ASN A 90 -0.68 16.67 -12.10
CA ASN A 90 0.68 17.15 -12.25
C ASN A 90 1.60 15.99 -12.67
N GLU A 91 2.33 16.16 -13.78
CA GLU A 91 3.23 15.15 -14.31
C GLU A 91 4.31 14.74 -13.29
N GLN A 92 4.91 15.71 -12.60
CA GLN A 92 5.98 15.44 -11.65
C GLN A 92 5.46 14.64 -10.44
N GLU A 93 4.29 14.98 -9.93
CA GLU A 93 3.66 14.25 -8.82
C GLU A 93 3.34 12.81 -9.22
N PHE A 94 2.79 12.62 -10.43
CA PHE A 94 2.50 11.29 -10.98
C PHE A 94 3.76 10.44 -11.11
N ILE A 95 4.81 11.00 -11.70
CA ILE A 95 6.08 10.28 -11.90
C ILE A 95 6.78 10.00 -10.57
N ASN A 96 6.75 10.91 -9.62
CA ASN A 96 7.29 10.67 -8.28
C ASN A 96 6.55 9.53 -7.57
N ALA A 97 5.22 9.47 -7.70
CA ALA A 97 4.43 8.37 -7.17
C ALA A 97 4.79 7.04 -7.86
N LEU A 98 4.91 7.02 -9.18
CA LEU A 98 5.34 5.83 -9.93
C LEU A 98 6.76 5.39 -9.52
N GLN A 99 7.71 6.31 -9.38
CA GLN A 99 9.06 6.00 -8.92
C GLN A 99 9.06 5.36 -7.52
N ARG A 100 8.20 5.82 -6.60
CA ARG A 100 8.05 5.18 -5.29
C ARG A 100 7.51 3.76 -5.41
N LEU A 101 6.57 3.52 -6.32
CA LEU A 101 6.04 2.18 -6.61
C LEU A 101 7.08 1.26 -7.23
N LEU A 102 7.95 1.79 -8.09
CA LEU A 102 9.01 1.02 -8.75
C LEU A 102 10.18 0.67 -7.82
N ARG A 103 10.40 1.44 -6.75
CA ARG A 103 11.31 1.04 -5.70
C ARG A 103 10.75 -0.21 -5.03
N ASN A 104 11.35 -1.35 -5.28
CA ASN A 104 10.88 -2.67 -4.84
C ASN A 104 10.98 -2.86 -3.31
N THR A 105 10.38 -1.97 -2.53
CA THR A 105 10.23 -2.06 -1.08
C THR A 105 8.82 -2.51 -0.76
N GLU A 106 8.59 -3.81 -0.84
CA GLU A 106 7.37 -4.40 -0.28
C GLU A 106 7.29 -4.08 1.21
N ARG A 107 6.15 -3.57 1.63
CA ARG A 107 5.88 -3.26 3.04
C ARG A 107 5.21 -4.45 3.69
N TRP A 108 5.98 -5.28 4.36
CA TRP A 108 5.48 -6.42 5.10
C TRP A 108 5.24 -6.08 6.56
N LEU A 109 4.06 -6.43 7.03
CA LEU A 109 3.72 -6.50 8.45
C LEU A 109 3.90 -7.96 8.88
N ALA A 110 4.67 -8.20 9.91
CA ALA A 110 4.84 -9.53 10.46
C ALA A 110 4.16 -9.60 11.84
N PHE A 111 3.18 -10.48 11.97
CA PHE A 111 2.48 -10.72 13.23
C PHE A 111 3.11 -11.92 13.92
N LEU A 112 3.46 -11.77 15.19
CA LEU A 112 3.83 -12.92 16.03
C LEU A 112 2.65 -13.87 16.13
N ASP A 113 2.94 -15.17 16.03
CA ASP A 113 1.98 -16.26 16.18
C ASP A 113 2.56 -17.37 17.05
N GLY A 114 1.71 -18.03 17.83
CA GLY A 114 2.08 -19.14 18.69
C GLY A 114 1.88 -18.91 20.18
N HIS A 115 1.48 -17.71 20.62
CA HIS A 115 1.30 -17.34 22.04
C HIS A 115 -0.15 -16.94 22.36
N GLY A 116 -1.11 -17.29 21.48
CA GLY A 116 -2.52 -16.96 21.63
C GLY A 116 -2.85 -15.49 21.33
N GLU A 117 -2.10 -14.89 20.42
CA GLU A 117 -2.28 -13.51 19.96
C GLU A 117 -3.63 -13.30 19.28
N ARG A 118 -4.05 -12.05 19.19
CA ARG A 118 -5.22 -11.63 18.42
C ARG A 118 -4.99 -11.95 16.93
N ASN A 119 -5.96 -12.63 16.32
CA ASN A 119 -5.84 -13.15 14.97
C ASN A 119 -5.96 -12.05 13.90
N PRO A 120 -4.95 -11.81 13.05
CA PRO A 120 -5.04 -10.84 11.96
C PRO A 120 -5.95 -11.28 10.80
N GLN A 121 -6.39 -12.53 10.78
CA GLN A 121 -7.31 -13.07 9.77
C GLN A 121 -8.75 -13.22 10.30
N GLY A 122 -8.92 -13.16 11.63
CA GLY A 122 -10.20 -13.35 12.28
C GLY A 122 -11.10 -12.12 12.18
N LYS A 123 -12.40 -12.34 12.29
CA LYS A 123 -13.45 -11.29 12.22
C LYS A 123 -14.26 -11.17 13.52
N ALA A 124 -13.87 -11.86 14.58
CA ALA A 124 -14.48 -11.66 15.89
C ALA A 124 -14.09 -10.27 16.46
N ASN A 125 -14.88 -9.77 17.41
CA ASN A 125 -14.68 -8.42 17.98
C ASN A 125 -13.28 -8.19 18.59
N HIS A 126 -12.60 -9.25 19.01
CA HIS A 126 -11.25 -9.21 19.55
C HIS A 126 -10.17 -9.43 18.49
N ASP A 127 -10.52 -9.79 17.25
CA ASP A 127 -9.59 -10.05 16.17
C ASP A 127 -9.15 -8.75 15.48
N LEU A 128 -8.13 -8.86 14.63
CA LEU A 128 -7.55 -7.74 13.92
C LEU A 128 -7.91 -7.71 12.42
N GLY A 129 -8.79 -8.61 11.95
CA GLY A 129 -9.08 -8.79 10.53
C GLY A 129 -9.56 -7.52 9.82
N GLU A 130 -10.45 -6.73 10.44
CA GLU A 130 -10.90 -5.46 9.85
C GLU A 130 -9.76 -4.44 9.71
N TRP A 131 -8.90 -4.35 10.72
CA TRP A 131 -7.75 -3.47 10.69
C TRP A 131 -6.73 -3.90 9.64
N VAL A 132 -6.48 -5.21 9.53
CA VAL A 132 -5.57 -5.78 8.52
C VAL A 132 -6.13 -5.59 7.11
N ASP A 133 -7.45 -5.74 6.91
CA ASP A 133 -8.10 -5.45 5.63
C ASP A 133 -7.88 -3.99 5.21
N GLN A 134 -8.03 -3.03 6.13
CA GLN A 134 -7.75 -1.61 5.87
C GLN A 134 -6.29 -1.35 5.49
N LEU A 135 -5.34 -2.02 6.16
CA LEU A 135 -3.91 -1.92 5.83
C LEU A 135 -3.60 -2.53 4.46
N SER A 136 -4.25 -3.65 4.12
CA SER A 136 -4.13 -4.29 2.80
C SER A 136 -4.65 -3.38 1.68
N TYR A 137 -5.75 -2.66 1.90
CA TYR A 137 -6.23 -1.61 0.97
C TYR A 137 -5.18 -0.53 0.71
N ARG A 138 -4.37 -0.21 1.73
CA ARG A 138 -3.26 0.77 1.65
C ARG A 138 -1.97 0.19 1.07
N GLY A 139 -1.98 -1.07 0.61
CA GLY A 139 -0.86 -1.72 -0.04
C GLY A 139 0.14 -2.39 0.91
N PHE A 140 -0.21 -2.59 2.18
CA PHE A 140 0.58 -3.43 3.09
C PHE A 140 0.25 -4.90 2.84
N LYS A 141 1.29 -5.73 2.83
CA LYS A 141 1.18 -7.19 2.90
C LYS A 141 1.44 -7.63 4.34
N TYR A 142 0.87 -8.74 4.75
CA TYR A 142 1.13 -9.27 6.09
C TYR A 142 1.43 -10.77 6.05
N ARG A 143 2.09 -11.23 7.09
CA ARG A 143 2.37 -12.63 7.33
C ARG A 143 2.34 -12.93 8.84
N LEU A 144 2.03 -14.15 9.17
CA LEU A 144 2.18 -14.71 10.51
C LEU A 144 3.57 -15.31 10.65
N ILE A 145 4.23 -15.11 11.77
CA ILE A 145 5.56 -15.65 12.07
C ILE A 145 5.54 -16.31 13.44
N ASN A 146 5.77 -17.60 13.43
CA ASN A 146 6.09 -18.36 14.65
C ASN A 146 7.61 -18.38 14.81
N LEU A 147 8.14 -17.65 15.79
CA LEU A 147 9.58 -17.50 16.00
C LEU A 147 10.26 -18.78 16.49
N VAL A 148 9.51 -19.68 17.14
CA VAL A 148 10.03 -21.00 17.55
C VAL A 148 10.32 -21.86 16.32
N GLU A 149 9.48 -21.78 15.29
CA GLU A 149 9.61 -22.57 14.09
C GLU A 149 10.59 -21.96 13.07
N THR A 150 10.47 -20.66 12.83
CA THR A 150 11.24 -19.96 11.79
C THR A 150 12.59 -19.47 12.27
N ASN A 151 12.70 -19.16 13.56
CA ASN A 151 13.91 -18.62 14.22
C ASN A 151 14.48 -17.34 13.54
N ILE A 152 13.64 -16.60 12.81
CA ILE A 152 14.03 -15.37 12.12
C ILE A 152 12.84 -14.43 11.93
N ILE A 153 13.07 -13.12 12.05
CA ILE A 153 12.19 -12.07 11.53
C ILE A 153 12.78 -11.62 10.18
N PRO A 154 12.05 -11.77 9.06
CA PRO A 154 12.56 -11.41 7.74
C PRO A 154 12.99 -9.94 7.64
N ASP A 155 14.09 -9.66 6.94
CA ASP A 155 14.67 -8.33 6.81
C ASP A 155 13.75 -7.32 6.08
N ASN A 156 12.81 -7.81 5.25
CA ASN A 156 11.80 -6.97 4.59
C ASN A 156 10.56 -6.69 5.47
N THR A 157 10.64 -6.94 6.77
CA THR A 157 9.59 -6.61 7.73
C THR A 157 9.65 -5.12 8.05
N SER A 158 8.59 -4.39 7.71
CA SER A 158 8.46 -2.96 8.02
C SER A 158 8.09 -2.72 9.48
N VAL A 159 7.17 -3.56 10.01
CA VAL A 159 6.76 -3.53 11.42
C VAL A 159 6.55 -4.96 11.88
N PHE A 160 7.14 -5.31 13.02
CA PHE A 160 6.85 -6.55 13.74
C PHE A 160 5.76 -6.27 14.78
N ILE A 161 4.71 -7.08 14.79
CA ILE A 161 3.51 -6.82 15.60
C ILE A 161 3.30 -7.97 16.58
N ILE A 162 3.25 -7.64 17.86
CA ILE A 162 2.89 -8.54 18.95
C ILE A 162 1.53 -8.10 19.47
N ALA A 163 0.50 -8.89 19.23
CA ALA A 163 -0.89 -8.49 19.47
C ALA A 163 -1.49 -9.23 20.65
N SER A 164 -1.32 -8.69 21.84
CA SER A 164 -1.91 -9.21 23.10
C SER A 164 -1.65 -10.72 23.30
N PRO A 165 -0.39 -11.16 23.41
CA PRO A 165 -0.08 -12.57 23.64
C PRO A 165 -0.64 -13.04 25.01
N LEU A 166 -1.22 -14.23 25.03
CA LEU A 166 -1.76 -14.83 26.26
C LEU A 166 -0.71 -15.57 27.09
N VAL A 167 0.40 -15.94 26.44
CA VAL A 167 1.56 -16.61 27.06
C VAL A 167 2.81 -15.78 26.83
N ALA A 168 3.74 -15.82 27.77
CA ALA A 168 5.01 -15.11 27.64
C ALA A 168 5.86 -15.67 26.48
N LEU A 169 6.57 -14.77 25.79
CA LEU A 169 7.56 -15.14 24.80
C LEU A 169 8.74 -15.86 25.48
N LEU A 170 9.31 -16.82 24.77
CA LEU A 170 10.52 -17.52 25.22
C LEU A 170 11.75 -16.60 25.17
N PRO A 171 12.78 -16.84 25.97
CA PRO A 171 14.01 -16.03 25.96
C PRO A 171 14.66 -15.92 24.58
N GLY A 172 14.67 -17.00 23.79
CA GLY A 172 15.21 -16.99 22.42
C GLY A 172 14.39 -16.13 21.46
N GLU A 173 13.08 -16.06 21.63
CA GLU A 173 12.20 -15.20 20.83
C GLU A 173 12.42 -13.72 21.18
N LEU A 174 12.56 -13.40 22.46
CA LEU A 174 12.90 -12.04 22.92
C LEU A 174 14.25 -11.58 22.37
N GLU A 175 15.22 -12.49 22.28
CA GLU A 175 16.52 -12.20 21.67
C GLU A 175 16.38 -11.88 20.18
N LEU A 176 15.56 -12.61 19.42
CA LEU A 176 15.30 -12.35 18.00
C LEU A 176 14.62 -11.00 17.80
N VAL A 177 13.64 -10.67 18.63
CA VAL A 177 12.98 -9.35 18.61
C VAL A 177 13.98 -8.25 18.95
N GLY A 178 14.84 -8.44 19.95
CA GLY A 178 15.90 -7.50 20.33
C GLY A 178 16.87 -7.24 19.17
N LYS A 179 17.34 -8.27 18.49
CA LYS A 179 18.22 -8.16 17.30
C LYS A 179 17.54 -7.43 16.15
N PHE A 180 16.24 -7.67 15.93
CA PHE A 180 15.47 -6.96 14.91
C PHE A 180 15.40 -5.46 15.22
N LEU A 181 15.16 -5.08 16.47
CA LEU A 181 15.16 -3.67 16.92
C LEU A 181 16.54 -3.01 16.81
N GLU A 182 17.62 -3.72 17.19
CA GLU A 182 18.99 -3.21 17.07
C GLU A 182 19.37 -2.89 15.62
N LYS A 183 18.83 -3.61 14.65
CA LYS A 183 18.99 -3.34 13.21
C LYS A 183 18.11 -2.19 12.69
N GLY A 184 17.36 -1.51 13.56
CA GLY A 184 16.46 -0.43 13.19
C GLY A 184 15.04 -0.87 12.81
N GLY A 185 14.64 -2.09 13.17
CA GLY A 185 13.28 -2.60 12.99
C GLY A 185 12.26 -1.85 13.85
N ASN A 186 11.02 -1.82 13.41
CA ASN A 186 9.92 -1.20 14.16
C ASN A 186 9.06 -2.27 14.82
N LEU A 187 8.74 -2.07 16.09
CA LEU A 187 7.88 -2.93 16.88
C LEU A 187 6.58 -2.21 17.26
N LEU A 188 5.45 -2.88 17.05
CA LEU A 188 4.16 -2.51 17.61
C LEU A 188 3.75 -3.60 18.61
N TRP A 189 3.68 -3.25 19.88
CA TRP A 189 3.21 -4.14 20.94
C TRP A 189 1.86 -3.66 21.46
N LEU A 190 0.83 -4.44 21.18
CA LEU A 190 -0.53 -4.23 21.65
C LEU A 190 -0.75 -5.05 22.93
N VAL A 191 -1.34 -4.46 23.94
CA VAL A 191 -1.67 -5.06 25.23
C VAL A 191 -3.17 -5.15 25.45
#